data_0ccee8c4cb203d1f560fce85d5ebd352
#
_entry.id   0ccee8c4cb203d1f560fce85d5ebd352
#
_cell.length_a   1.000
_cell.length_b   1.000
_cell.length_c   1.000
_cell.angle_alpha   90.00
_cell.angle_beta   90.00
_cell.angle_gamma   90.00
#
_symmetry.space_group_name_H-M   'P 1'
#
loop_
_entity.id
_entity.type
_entity.pdbx_description
1 polymer ?
#
loop_
_entity_poly.entity_id
_entity_poly.type
_entity_poly.pdbx_seq_one_letter_code
_entity_poly.pdbx_strand_id
1 'polypeptide(L)'
;MYFEKITVKGEGKTDSVIEFRQGVNIVQGRSNTGKTAIIRCIDFALGSKKLPIDESFGYNEVELTIATPKGQVIINRLFHKGQVTVTTTIPDAENGVYDLKKTKNNKHPILSDLLLNTMGIDTPCEVIQNVDFKKQKLYIRTFLGMLMYIHTEIGREISIIEP
;
A
#
# COMPACT_ATOMS: atom_id res chain seq x y z
N MET A 1 5.53 -7.32 9.89
CA MET A 1 5.19 -6.04 9.22
C MET A 1 3.72 -5.76 9.46
N TYR A 2 3.33 -4.52 9.78
CA TYR A 2 1.95 -4.08 9.87
C TYR A 2 1.83 -2.59 9.52
N PHE A 3 0.63 -2.16 9.13
CA PHE A 3 0.35 -0.74 8.91
C PHE A 3 0.16 -0.06 10.27
N GLU A 4 0.81 1.07 10.48
CA GLU A 4 0.67 1.85 11.72
C GLU A 4 -0.31 3.00 11.56
N LYS A 5 -0.23 3.69 10.43
CA LYS A 5 -1.01 4.89 10.20
C LYS A 5 -1.25 5.13 8.73
N ILE A 6 -2.42 5.61 8.40
CA ILE A 6 -2.71 6.20 7.10
C ILE A 6 -3.23 7.62 7.30
N THR A 7 -2.69 8.55 6.53
CA THR A 7 -3.10 9.95 6.54
C THR A 7 -3.44 10.37 5.13
N VAL A 8 -4.57 11.02 4.96
CA VAL A 8 -4.97 11.63 3.69
C VAL A 8 -4.91 13.13 3.86
N LYS A 9 -4.15 13.80 2.99
CA LYS A 9 -3.83 15.21 3.07
C LYS A 9 -4.35 15.98 1.85
N GLY A 10 -4.64 17.25 2.05
CA GLY A 10 -5.06 18.17 0.99
C GLY A 10 -4.79 19.62 1.38
N GLU A 11 -4.51 20.46 0.40
CA GLU A 11 -4.26 21.87 0.65
C GLU A 11 -5.47 22.56 1.28
N GLY A 12 -5.26 23.23 2.42
CA GLY A 12 -6.32 23.89 3.18
C GLY A 12 -7.34 22.95 3.84
N LYS A 13 -7.04 21.65 3.90
CA LYS A 13 -7.90 20.64 4.56
C LYS A 13 -7.26 20.13 5.84
N THR A 14 -8.11 19.76 6.79
CA THR A 14 -7.66 19.01 7.97
C THR A 14 -7.29 17.59 7.53
N ASP A 15 -6.14 17.12 7.98
CA ASP A 15 -5.68 15.75 7.69
C ASP A 15 -6.69 14.72 8.22
N SER A 16 -7.00 13.75 7.37
CA SER A 16 -7.81 12.60 7.78
C SER A 16 -6.85 11.46 8.17
N VAL A 17 -6.85 11.11 9.46
CA VAL A 17 -5.88 10.15 10.04
C VAL A 17 -6.60 8.93 10.57
N ILE A 18 -6.05 7.75 10.27
CA ILE A 18 -6.45 6.48 10.87
C ILE A 18 -5.19 5.78 11.37
N GLU A 19 -5.22 5.41 12.63
CA GLU A 19 -4.15 4.67 13.29
C GLU A 19 -4.55 3.20 13.44
N PHE A 20 -3.58 2.33 13.25
CA PHE A 20 -3.73 0.88 13.42
C PHE A 20 -2.78 0.40 14.52
N ARG A 21 -3.12 -0.71 15.12
CA ARG A 21 -2.28 -1.39 16.12
C ARG A 21 -1.83 -2.73 15.57
N GLN A 22 -0.76 -3.25 16.12
CA GLN A 22 -0.34 -4.62 15.83
C GLN A 22 -1.45 -5.61 16.23
N GLY A 23 -1.74 -6.57 15.37
CA GLY A 23 -2.82 -7.55 15.54
C GLY A 23 -4.08 -7.18 14.76
N VAL A 24 -5.23 -7.59 15.26
CA VAL A 24 -6.52 -7.40 14.58
C VAL A 24 -7.02 -5.98 14.76
N ASN A 25 -7.38 -5.33 13.65
CA ASN A 25 -8.03 -4.01 13.63
C ASN A 25 -9.39 -4.12 12.95
N ILE A 26 -10.44 -3.75 13.67
CA ILE A 26 -11.82 -3.81 13.16
C ILE A 26 -12.29 -2.39 12.86
N VAL A 27 -12.65 -2.14 11.60
CA VAL A 27 -13.24 -0.87 11.15
C VAL A 27 -14.72 -1.08 10.91
N GLN A 28 -15.57 -0.51 11.78
CA GLN A 28 -17.01 -0.61 11.68
C GLN A 28 -17.67 0.76 11.56
N GLY A 29 -18.84 0.81 10.98
CA GLY A 29 -19.61 2.05 10.78
C GLY A 29 -20.73 1.84 9.77
N ARG A 30 -21.61 2.84 9.65
CA ARG A 30 -22.73 2.83 8.69
C ARG A 30 -22.23 2.71 7.26
N SER A 31 -23.10 2.32 6.33
CA SER A 31 -22.80 2.36 4.89
C SER A 31 -22.39 3.78 4.46
N ASN A 32 -21.52 3.87 3.45
CA ASN A 32 -21.02 5.13 2.89
C ASN A 32 -20.24 6.05 3.86
N THR A 33 -19.64 5.51 4.92
CA THR A 33 -18.80 6.27 5.86
C THR A 33 -17.29 6.21 5.54
N GLY A 34 -16.91 5.81 4.33
CA GLY A 34 -15.51 5.81 3.90
C GLY A 34 -14.68 4.57 4.28
N LYS A 35 -15.28 3.52 4.86
CA LYS A 35 -14.52 2.30 5.24
C LYS A 35 -13.71 1.70 4.08
N THR A 36 -14.32 1.59 2.91
CA THR A 36 -13.64 1.08 1.70
C THR A 36 -12.55 2.04 1.21
N ALA A 37 -12.67 3.34 1.48
CA ALA A 37 -11.64 4.31 1.11
C ALA A 37 -10.32 4.04 1.83
N ILE A 38 -10.34 3.53 3.07
CA ILE A 38 -9.14 3.17 3.83
C ILE A 38 -8.30 2.15 3.06
N ILE A 39 -8.95 1.06 2.62
CA ILE A 39 -8.26 0.00 1.86
C ILE A 39 -7.77 0.53 0.52
N ARG A 40 -8.57 1.38 -0.15
CA ARG A 40 -8.17 2.01 -1.42
C ARG A 40 -6.97 2.94 -1.24
N CYS A 41 -6.88 3.66 -0.12
CA CYS A 41 -5.73 4.51 0.20
C CYS A 41 -4.47 3.68 0.43
N ILE A 42 -4.57 2.55 1.14
CA ILE A 42 -3.45 1.62 1.34
C ILE A 42 -3.00 1.06 -0.02
N ASP A 43 -3.93 0.53 -0.84
CA ASP A 43 -3.62 0.00 -2.17
C ASP A 43 -3.02 1.07 -3.09
N PHE A 44 -3.51 2.32 -2.99
CA PHE A 44 -2.95 3.45 -3.73
C PHE A 44 -1.51 3.73 -3.30
N ALA A 45 -1.23 3.89 -2.02
CA ALA A 45 0.11 4.13 -1.50
C ALA A 45 1.11 3.06 -1.97
N LEU A 46 0.66 1.80 -2.10
CA LEU A 46 1.45 0.66 -2.54
C LEU A 46 1.53 0.50 -4.07
N GLY A 47 0.95 1.40 -4.86
CA GLY A 47 1.16 1.46 -6.31
C GLY A 47 -0.06 1.21 -7.19
N SER A 48 -1.28 1.23 -6.65
CA SER A 48 -2.50 1.23 -7.47
C SER A 48 -2.55 2.48 -8.36
N LYS A 49 -3.08 2.32 -9.57
CA LYS A 49 -3.33 3.47 -10.47
C LYS A 49 -4.65 4.18 -10.18
N LYS A 50 -5.57 3.49 -9.51
CA LYS A 50 -6.90 4.03 -9.21
C LYS A 50 -6.79 5.01 -8.05
N LEU A 51 -7.33 6.21 -8.22
CA LEU A 51 -7.41 7.20 -7.14
C LEU A 51 -8.27 6.64 -6.00
N PRO A 52 -7.83 6.81 -4.76
CA PRO A 52 -8.49 6.22 -3.60
C PRO A 52 -9.77 6.96 -3.20
N ILE A 53 -9.78 8.28 -3.44
CA ILE A 53 -10.83 9.22 -3.05
C ILE A 53 -11.09 10.14 -4.23
N ASP A 54 -12.32 10.64 -4.35
CA ASP A 54 -12.67 11.64 -5.36
C ASP A 54 -11.99 12.98 -5.05
N GLU A 55 -11.40 13.59 -6.06
CA GLU A 55 -10.65 14.84 -5.94
C GLU A 55 -11.52 16.04 -5.55
N SER A 56 -12.83 15.96 -5.79
CA SER A 56 -13.79 16.97 -5.36
C SER A 56 -13.81 17.18 -3.85
N PHE A 57 -13.37 16.19 -3.07
CA PHE A 57 -13.18 16.35 -1.62
C PHE A 57 -11.96 17.20 -1.24
N GLY A 58 -11.10 17.56 -2.19
CA GLY A 58 -9.94 18.43 -1.99
C GLY A 58 -8.72 17.76 -1.37
N TYR A 59 -8.69 16.43 -1.32
CA TYR A 59 -7.51 15.66 -0.94
C TYR A 59 -6.66 15.31 -2.18
N ASN A 60 -5.35 15.30 -2.03
CA ASN A 60 -4.42 15.07 -3.14
C ASN A 60 -3.19 14.23 -2.78
N GLU A 61 -3.05 13.81 -1.53
CA GLU A 61 -1.91 13.04 -1.04
C GLU A 61 -2.36 11.95 -0.07
N VAL A 62 -1.69 10.80 -0.13
CA VAL A 62 -1.78 9.72 0.84
C VAL A 62 -0.40 9.47 1.44
N GLU A 63 -0.32 9.49 2.77
CA GLU A 63 0.83 9.04 3.55
C GLU A 63 0.48 7.72 4.25
N LEU A 64 1.32 6.71 4.07
CA LEU A 64 1.19 5.40 4.71
C LEU A 64 2.43 5.10 5.54
N THR A 65 2.25 4.87 6.83
CA THR A 65 3.31 4.45 7.75
C THR A 65 3.22 2.96 8.00
N ILE A 66 4.34 2.26 7.80
CA ILE A 66 4.47 0.81 7.93
C ILE A 66 5.55 0.48 8.94
N ALA A 67 5.22 -0.30 9.96
CA ALA A 67 6.22 -0.91 10.85
C ALA A 67 6.71 -2.24 10.26
N THR A 68 8.01 -2.42 10.26
CA THR A 68 8.68 -3.66 9.85
C THR A 68 9.64 -4.15 10.93
N PRO A 69 10.07 -5.41 10.93
CA PRO A 69 11.07 -5.90 11.87
C PRO A 69 12.42 -5.17 11.79
N LYS A 70 12.71 -4.52 10.65
CA LYS A 70 13.98 -3.82 10.39
C LYS A 70 13.90 -2.31 10.64
N GLY A 71 12.72 -1.75 10.86
CA GLY A 71 12.50 -0.31 11.03
C GLY A 71 11.16 0.14 10.46
N GLN A 72 10.96 1.45 10.41
CA GLN A 72 9.74 2.08 9.92
C GLN A 72 9.92 2.55 8.47
N VAL A 73 8.87 2.48 7.69
CA VAL A 73 8.79 3.01 6.31
C VAL A 73 7.58 3.94 6.22
N ILE A 74 7.80 5.19 5.85
CA ILE A 74 6.77 6.18 5.57
C ILE A 74 6.74 6.43 4.07
N ILE A 75 5.61 6.19 3.45
CA ILE A 75 5.39 6.34 2.01
C ILE A 75 4.47 7.52 1.79
N ASN A 76 4.96 8.56 1.12
CA ASN A 76 4.15 9.70 0.68
C ASN A 76 3.88 9.60 -0.82
N ARG A 77 2.61 9.63 -1.20
CA ARG A 77 2.20 9.58 -2.59
C ARG A 77 1.19 10.64 -2.93
N LEU A 78 1.57 11.55 -3.83
CA LEU A 78 0.67 12.49 -4.46
C LEU A 78 -0.21 11.81 -5.51
N PHE A 79 -1.46 12.27 -5.63
CA PHE A 79 -2.34 11.86 -6.72
C PHE A 79 -1.68 12.15 -8.07
N HIS A 80 -1.99 11.35 -9.09
CA HIS A 80 -1.44 11.45 -10.44
C HIS A 80 0.09 11.32 -10.57
N LYS A 81 0.83 11.10 -9.48
CA LYS A 81 2.27 10.81 -9.57
C LYS A 81 2.53 9.32 -9.73
N GLY A 82 3.46 8.98 -10.62
CA GLY A 82 3.91 7.61 -10.86
C GLY A 82 4.99 7.12 -9.89
N GLN A 83 5.42 7.97 -8.97
CA GLN A 83 6.47 7.74 -7.99
C GLN A 83 5.95 8.04 -6.59
N VAL A 84 6.71 7.60 -5.59
CA VAL A 84 6.45 7.87 -4.18
C VAL A 84 7.72 8.43 -3.53
N THR A 85 7.56 9.22 -2.48
CA THR A 85 8.66 9.60 -1.61
C THR A 85 8.65 8.68 -0.39
N VAL A 86 9.79 8.09 -0.09
CA VAL A 86 9.98 7.20 1.06
C VAL A 86 10.90 7.84 2.06
N THR A 87 10.48 7.83 3.32
CA THR A 87 11.32 8.11 4.49
C THR A 87 11.37 6.85 5.34
N THR A 88 12.56 6.39 5.70
CA THR A 88 12.72 5.12 6.41
C THR A 88 13.82 5.19 7.46
N THR A 89 13.64 4.39 8.52
CA THR A 89 14.66 4.18 9.55
C THR A 89 15.43 2.86 9.34
N ILE A 90 15.20 2.17 8.23
CA ILE A 90 15.91 0.93 7.90
C ILE A 90 17.34 1.27 7.49
N PRO A 91 18.37 0.68 8.16
CA PRO A 91 19.77 1.08 7.96
C PRO A 91 20.28 0.98 6.52
N ASP A 92 19.83 -0.03 5.78
CA ASP A 92 20.32 -0.32 4.42
C ASP A 92 19.38 0.24 3.32
N ALA A 93 18.46 1.13 3.68
CA ALA A 93 17.51 1.71 2.74
C ALA A 93 17.68 3.23 2.67
N GLU A 94 17.65 3.77 1.46
CA GLU A 94 17.81 5.20 1.23
C GLU A 94 16.48 5.94 1.35
N ASN A 95 16.51 7.14 1.92
CA ASN A 95 15.41 8.08 1.86
C ASN A 95 15.37 8.74 0.49
N GLY A 96 14.18 8.95 -0.07
CA GLY A 96 14.05 9.64 -1.35
C GLY A 96 12.95 9.12 -2.23
N VAL A 97 13.11 9.30 -3.53
CA VAL A 97 12.12 8.91 -4.53
C VAL A 97 12.25 7.43 -4.89
N TYR A 98 11.12 6.75 -4.92
CA TYR A 98 11.02 5.34 -5.32
C TYR A 98 10.05 5.19 -6.49
N ASP A 99 10.41 4.30 -7.41
CA ASP A 99 9.55 3.91 -8.51
C ASP A 99 8.58 2.81 -8.07
N LEU A 100 7.32 2.89 -8.54
CA LEU A 100 6.28 1.89 -8.22
C LEU A 100 6.37 0.64 -9.09
N LYS A 101 7.02 0.74 -10.25
CA LYS A 101 7.15 -0.35 -11.22
C LYS A 101 8.57 -0.45 -11.73
N LYS A 102 9.03 -1.68 -11.93
CA LYS A 102 10.30 -1.92 -12.60
C LYS A 102 10.13 -1.77 -14.10
N THR A 103 10.94 -0.89 -14.67
CA THR A 103 11.11 -0.67 -16.12
C THR A 103 12.58 -0.89 -16.49
N LYS A 104 12.89 -0.92 -17.78
CA LYS A 104 14.30 -1.07 -18.23
C LYS A 104 15.20 0.10 -17.82
N ASN A 105 14.61 1.28 -17.57
CA ASN A 105 15.33 2.54 -17.36
C ASN A 105 14.98 3.20 -16.02
N ASN A 106 14.72 2.43 -14.96
CA ASN A 106 14.49 3.01 -13.65
C ASN A 106 15.73 3.75 -13.16
N LYS A 107 15.55 4.98 -12.69
CA LYS A 107 16.60 5.80 -12.07
C LYS A 107 16.56 5.70 -10.54
N HIS A 108 15.48 5.18 -9.98
CA HIS A 108 15.24 5.12 -8.55
C HIS A 108 15.00 3.66 -8.11
N PRO A 109 15.24 3.35 -6.84
CA PRO A 109 14.92 2.04 -6.29
C PRO A 109 13.42 1.75 -6.39
N ILE A 110 13.06 0.48 -6.29
CA ILE A 110 11.66 0.03 -6.43
C ILE A 110 11.05 -0.14 -5.04
N LEU A 111 9.93 0.54 -4.78
CA LEU A 111 9.21 0.44 -3.51
C LEU A 111 8.87 -1.01 -3.13
N SER A 112 8.40 -1.78 -4.10
CA SER A 112 8.04 -3.18 -3.87
C SER A 112 9.23 -4.02 -3.43
N ASP A 113 10.42 -3.79 -4.02
CA ASP A 113 11.62 -4.54 -3.67
C ASP A 113 12.06 -4.20 -2.22
N LEU A 114 11.97 -2.92 -1.81
CA LEU A 114 12.21 -2.51 -0.42
C LEU A 114 11.30 -3.26 0.55
N LEU A 115 9.98 -3.22 0.33
CA LEU A 115 9.01 -3.81 1.26
C LEU A 115 9.11 -5.34 1.33
N LEU A 116 9.31 -6.02 0.19
CA LEU A 116 9.51 -7.48 0.16
C LEU A 116 10.78 -7.89 0.89
N ASN A 117 11.88 -7.16 0.71
CA ASN A 117 13.14 -7.42 1.42
C ASN A 117 13.01 -7.25 2.94
N THR A 118 12.18 -6.32 3.41
CA THR A 118 11.91 -6.18 4.86
C THR A 118 11.15 -7.38 5.44
N MET A 119 10.45 -8.12 4.60
CA MET A 119 9.73 -9.35 4.97
C MET A 119 10.59 -10.61 4.82
N GLY A 120 11.85 -10.47 4.42
CA GLY A 120 12.75 -11.60 4.18
C GLY A 120 12.55 -12.27 2.81
N ILE A 121 11.87 -11.60 1.89
CA ILE A 121 11.70 -12.12 0.52
C ILE A 121 12.76 -11.46 -0.36
N ASP A 122 13.72 -12.25 -0.82
CA ASP A 122 14.77 -11.77 -1.70
C ASP A 122 14.18 -11.33 -3.05
N THR A 123 14.62 -10.19 -3.55
CA THR A 123 14.15 -9.65 -4.82
C THR A 123 15.28 -9.59 -5.85
N PRO A 124 15.00 -9.87 -7.13
CA PRO A 124 13.69 -10.17 -7.73
C PRO A 124 13.19 -11.57 -7.43
N CYS A 125 11.95 -11.71 -7.01
CA CYS A 125 11.25 -12.98 -6.83
C CYS A 125 10.19 -13.16 -7.93
N GLU A 126 10.07 -14.39 -8.45
CA GLU A 126 9.05 -14.76 -9.44
C GLU A 126 8.07 -15.75 -8.85
N VAL A 127 6.80 -15.60 -9.18
CA VAL A 127 5.72 -16.49 -8.78
C VAL A 127 4.97 -17.00 -10.00
N ILE A 128 4.39 -18.20 -9.90
CA ILE A 128 3.54 -18.77 -10.94
C ILE A 128 2.18 -18.07 -10.89
N GLN A 129 1.75 -17.50 -12.03
CA GLN A 129 0.54 -16.72 -12.13
C GLN A 129 -0.71 -17.57 -12.39
N ASN A 130 -0.58 -18.66 -13.15
CA ASN A 130 -1.71 -19.44 -13.63
C ASN A 130 -1.35 -20.93 -13.78
N VAL A 131 -2.35 -21.73 -14.15
CA VAL A 131 -2.21 -23.18 -14.38
C VAL A 131 -1.25 -23.54 -15.52
N ASP A 132 -0.96 -22.59 -16.43
CA ASP A 132 0.00 -22.78 -17.53
C ASP A 132 1.44 -22.51 -17.09
N PHE A 133 1.70 -22.40 -15.78
CA PHE A 133 3.01 -22.13 -15.19
C PHE A 133 3.67 -20.82 -15.67
N LYS A 134 2.89 -19.86 -16.15
CA LYS A 134 3.42 -18.55 -16.53
C LYS A 134 3.95 -17.83 -15.30
N LYS A 135 5.23 -17.47 -15.35
CA LYS A 135 5.90 -16.74 -14.28
C LYS A 135 5.65 -15.24 -14.39
N GLN A 136 5.48 -14.60 -13.25
CA GLN A 136 5.48 -13.14 -13.14
C GLN A 136 6.33 -12.69 -11.96
N LYS A 137 6.89 -11.48 -12.05
CA LYS A 137 7.60 -10.88 -10.92
C LYS A 137 6.62 -10.64 -9.78
N LEU A 138 7.03 -11.01 -8.56
CA LEU A 138 6.28 -10.70 -7.36
C LEU A 138 6.43 -9.21 -7.04
N TYR A 139 5.31 -8.54 -6.85
CA TYR A 139 5.23 -7.18 -6.31
C TYR A 139 4.48 -7.20 -5.00
N ILE A 140 4.78 -6.25 -4.11
CA ILE A 140 4.11 -6.13 -2.81
C ILE A 140 2.56 -6.09 -2.94
N ARG A 141 2.03 -5.43 -3.95
CA ARG A 141 0.58 -5.42 -4.22
C ARG A 141 0.04 -6.80 -4.59
N THR A 142 0.78 -7.56 -5.38
CA THR A 142 0.38 -8.95 -5.74
C THR A 142 0.40 -9.83 -4.50
N PHE A 143 1.44 -9.71 -3.68
CA PHE A 143 1.56 -10.43 -2.43
C PHE A 143 0.40 -10.11 -1.47
N LEU A 144 0.13 -8.83 -1.23
CA LEU A 144 -0.99 -8.41 -0.38
C LEU A 144 -2.35 -8.76 -1.00
N GLY A 145 -2.50 -8.70 -2.31
CA GLY A 145 -3.72 -9.11 -3.01
C GLY A 145 -4.05 -10.60 -2.86
N MET A 146 -3.05 -11.44 -2.62
CA MET A 146 -3.25 -12.87 -2.27
C MET A 146 -3.76 -13.02 -0.82
N LEU A 147 -3.41 -12.08 0.07
CA LEU A 147 -3.82 -12.10 1.47
C LEU A 147 -5.11 -11.31 1.73
N MET A 148 -5.51 -10.44 0.80
CA MET A 148 -6.68 -9.55 0.95
C MET A 148 -7.75 -9.93 -0.07
N TYR A 149 -8.80 -10.58 0.39
CA TYR A 149 -9.98 -10.80 -0.42
C TYR A 149 -11.00 -9.68 -0.18
N ILE A 150 -11.18 -8.81 -1.19
CA ILE A 150 -12.22 -7.77 -1.15
C ILE A 150 -13.42 -8.29 -1.91
N HIS A 151 -14.46 -8.67 -1.21
CA HIS A 151 -15.72 -9.07 -1.82
C HIS A 151 -16.50 -7.80 -2.25
N THR A 152 -16.70 -7.61 -3.54
CA THR A 152 -17.35 -6.43 -4.12
C THR A 152 -18.83 -6.62 -4.42
N GLU A 153 -19.45 -7.68 -3.95
CA GLU A 153 -20.89 -7.86 -4.11
C GLU A 153 -21.67 -7.09 -3.04
N ILE A 154 -22.62 -6.31 -3.50
CA ILE A 154 -23.55 -5.54 -2.66
C ILE A 154 -24.26 -6.49 -1.67
N GLY A 155 -23.97 -6.32 -0.39
CA GLY A 155 -24.69 -7.00 0.70
C GLY A 155 -23.99 -8.17 1.39
N ARG A 156 -22.69 -8.44 1.17
CA ARG A 156 -21.96 -9.51 1.87
C ARG A 156 -20.76 -9.00 2.66
N GLU A 157 -20.53 -9.65 3.79
CA GLU A 157 -19.47 -9.33 4.76
C GLU A 157 -18.08 -9.58 4.20
N ILE A 158 -17.11 -8.79 4.66
CA ILE A 158 -15.69 -9.01 4.37
C ILE A 158 -15.24 -10.23 5.18
N SER A 159 -14.93 -11.32 4.50
CA SER A 159 -14.29 -12.47 5.14
C SER A 159 -12.77 -12.31 5.06
N ILE A 160 -12.10 -12.25 6.21
CA ILE A 160 -10.66 -12.42 6.30
C ILE A 160 -10.43 -13.92 6.40
N ILE A 161 -9.67 -14.49 5.49
CA ILE A 161 -9.23 -15.88 5.60
C ILE A 161 -8.14 -15.90 6.67
N GLU A 162 -8.44 -16.52 7.80
CA GLU A 162 -7.43 -16.90 8.78
C GLU A 162 -6.59 -18.06 8.23
N PRO A 163 -5.29 -18.14 8.58
CA PRO A 163 -4.38 -19.19 8.12
C PRO A 163 -4.76 -20.59 8.62
#